data_0abb04db43ea803be8de7069e9eff62a
#
_entry.id   0abb04db43ea803be8de7069e9eff62a
#
_cell.length_a   1.000
_cell.length_b   1.000
_cell.length_c   1.000
_cell.angle_alpha   90.00
_cell.angle_beta   90.00
_cell.angle_gamma   90.00
#
_symmetry.space_group_name_H-M   'P 1'
#
loop_
_entity.id
_entity.type
_entity.pdbx_description
1 polymer ?
#
loop_
_entity_poly.entity_id
_entity_poly.type
_entity_poly.pdbx_seq_one_letter_code
_entity_poly.pdbx_strand_id
1 'polypeptide(L)'
;MAKSKFLQRPTTPIRVTEKTVAELADAMALTGFQGRKLGESVMTWAEMLRQDNLTIMMGYTGAMSPAGMRKIIACMIQNRMIDCLVSTGANMFHDIFESTGGKHYVGTHCANDEALFKDGVDRIYDVFAVEQEFRGTDYMVMDWAMKNLEAGKSYSSREFFQMLGKHIVENLNADPDGIVASAYRHNVPIFVPALSDSSIGIALMVARRQGHPVNIDQMKDVDEITQIVENTKRTGVIYVGGGVPKNFIQQTEVIMSMLELPIEGHSYAIQYTTDAPHWGGLSGCTFEEAVSWGKIAAVAPKVQVFADATISLPVVSHALREKTMDYIAKRKSPQYDWSGRKLKVRFEAPKAARAKVPARAAPVARKAASAKDAASAKDAASAKNAASAKDAASAKKT
;
A
#
# COMPACT_ATOMS: atom_id res chain seq x y z
N MET A 1 -8.37 -48.40 15.13
CA MET A 1 -9.26 -47.20 15.28
C MET A 1 -9.18 -46.37 14.01
N ALA A 2 -10.29 -46.06 13.37
CA ALA A 2 -10.31 -45.15 12.23
C ALA A 2 -9.82 -43.77 12.68
N LYS A 3 -8.84 -43.15 11.99
CA LYS A 3 -8.37 -41.80 12.32
C LYS A 3 -9.55 -40.82 12.14
N SER A 4 -9.80 -40.00 13.16
CA SER A 4 -10.81 -38.94 13.08
C SER A 4 -10.60 -38.08 11.84
N LYS A 5 -11.67 -37.72 11.15
CA LYS A 5 -11.63 -36.79 10.00
C LYS A 5 -11.03 -35.41 10.32
N PHE A 6 -10.93 -35.06 11.59
CA PHE A 6 -10.32 -33.81 12.08
C PHE A 6 -8.81 -33.91 12.30
N LEU A 7 -8.22 -35.11 12.35
CA LEU A 7 -6.81 -35.36 12.64
C LEU A 7 -6.01 -35.71 11.37
N GLN A 8 -6.22 -35.00 10.28
CA GLN A 8 -5.63 -35.33 8.99
C GLN A 8 -4.22 -34.74 8.80
N ARG A 9 -3.96 -33.53 9.34
CA ARG A 9 -2.71 -32.79 9.13
C ARG A 9 -2.13 -32.37 10.49
N PRO A 10 -1.04 -33.00 10.95
CA PRO A 10 -0.34 -32.54 12.16
C PRO A 10 0.34 -31.20 11.91
N THR A 11 0.46 -30.37 12.93
CA THR A 11 1.31 -29.17 12.87
C THR A 11 2.78 -29.58 12.86
N THR A 12 3.60 -28.78 12.16
CA THR A 12 5.06 -28.97 12.11
C THR A 12 5.74 -27.82 12.83
N PRO A 13 6.48 -28.09 13.95
CA PRO A 13 7.27 -27.06 14.62
C PRO A 13 8.35 -26.49 13.71
N ILE A 14 8.54 -25.18 13.76
CA ILE A 14 9.59 -24.50 12.99
C ILE A 14 10.95 -24.78 13.62
N ARG A 15 11.90 -25.28 12.81
CA ARG A 15 13.31 -25.39 13.21
C ARG A 15 14.04 -24.10 12.87
N VAL A 16 14.84 -23.61 13.80
CA VAL A 16 15.71 -22.46 13.59
C VAL A 16 16.97 -22.94 12.83
N THR A 17 16.99 -22.66 11.55
CA THR A 17 18.09 -22.96 10.62
C THR A 17 18.20 -21.80 9.63
N GLU A 18 19.24 -21.77 8.82
CA GLU A 18 19.30 -20.85 7.67
C GLU A 18 18.13 -21.12 6.74
N LYS A 19 17.37 -20.06 6.44
CA LYS A 19 16.20 -20.08 5.54
C LYS A 19 16.11 -18.79 4.77
N THR A 20 15.63 -18.89 3.53
CA THR A 20 15.11 -17.75 2.81
C THR A 20 13.78 -17.30 3.42
N VAL A 21 13.31 -16.11 3.08
CA VAL A 21 12.00 -15.62 3.59
C VAL A 21 10.87 -16.50 3.04
N ALA A 22 10.99 -17.00 1.82
CA ALA A 22 10.03 -17.93 1.24
C ALA A 22 9.95 -19.26 2.00
N GLU A 23 11.10 -19.85 2.34
CA GLU A 23 11.17 -21.09 3.14
C GLU A 23 10.64 -20.89 4.56
N LEU A 24 10.87 -19.71 5.15
CA LEU A 24 10.27 -19.37 6.44
C LEU A 24 8.75 -19.28 6.34
N ALA A 25 8.21 -18.60 5.33
CA ALA A 25 6.77 -18.51 5.11
C ALA A 25 6.13 -19.89 4.88
N ASP A 26 6.80 -20.80 4.15
CA ASP A 26 6.34 -22.18 3.96
C ASP A 26 6.31 -22.97 5.28
N ALA A 27 7.35 -22.81 6.11
CA ALA A 27 7.37 -23.43 7.43
C ALA A 27 6.27 -22.86 8.34
N MET A 28 6.00 -21.55 8.28
CA MET A 28 4.91 -20.90 9.01
C MET A 28 3.54 -21.45 8.61
N ALA A 29 3.30 -21.74 7.33
CA ALA A 29 2.04 -22.32 6.84
C ALA A 29 1.72 -23.69 7.45
N LEU A 30 2.70 -24.39 7.98
CA LEU A 30 2.54 -25.72 8.63
C LEU A 30 2.31 -25.62 10.15
N THR A 31 2.28 -24.42 10.73
CA THR A 31 2.11 -24.17 12.16
C THR A 31 0.63 -23.92 12.54
N GLY A 32 0.38 -23.04 13.50
CA GLY A 32 -0.94 -22.63 13.97
C GLY A 32 -1.13 -21.10 13.97
N PHE A 33 -2.33 -20.65 14.24
CA PHE A 33 -2.71 -19.25 14.45
C PHE A 33 -2.32 -18.31 13.28
N GLN A 34 -1.92 -17.09 13.60
CA GLN A 34 -1.62 -16.08 12.59
C GLN A 34 -0.33 -16.36 11.81
N GLY A 35 0.62 -17.10 12.40
CA GLY A 35 1.81 -17.60 11.67
C GLY A 35 1.41 -18.47 10.49
N ARG A 36 0.48 -19.43 10.71
CA ARG A 36 -0.09 -20.24 9.62
C ARG A 36 -0.77 -19.36 8.58
N LYS A 37 -1.62 -18.42 9.02
CA LYS A 37 -2.34 -17.53 8.10
C LYS A 37 -1.40 -16.67 7.26
N LEU A 38 -0.29 -16.20 7.83
CA LEU A 38 0.72 -15.46 7.08
C LEU A 38 1.34 -16.34 5.97
N GLY A 39 1.75 -17.57 6.29
CA GLY A 39 2.27 -18.49 5.29
C GLY A 39 1.25 -18.86 4.21
N GLU A 40 0.00 -19.16 4.61
CA GLU A 40 -1.11 -19.44 3.69
C GLU A 40 -1.40 -18.26 2.76
N SER A 41 -1.27 -17.00 3.24
CA SER A 41 -1.48 -15.81 2.42
C SER A 41 -0.43 -15.68 1.31
N VAL A 42 0.84 -16.00 1.59
CA VAL A 42 1.90 -16.06 0.57
C VAL A 42 1.58 -17.12 -0.49
N MET A 43 1.15 -18.31 -0.07
CA MET A 43 0.79 -19.39 -0.98
C MET A 43 -0.40 -19.00 -1.87
N THR A 44 -1.44 -18.41 -1.28
CA THR A 44 -2.64 -17.96 -1.99
C THR A 44 -2.30 -16.86 -3.00
N TRP A 45 -1.48 -15.87 -2.63
CA TRP A 45 -1.08 -14.81 -3.55
C TRP A 45 -0.18 -15.35 -4.67
N ALA A 46 0.76 -16.25 -4.37
CA ALA A 46 1.56 -16.91 -5.39
C ALA A 46 0.68 -17.72 -6.37
N GLU A 47 -0.39 -18.35 -5.89
CA GLU A 47 -1.37 -19.03 -6.72
C GLU A 47 -2.14 -18.03 -7.62
N MET A 48 -2.60 -16.90 -7.09
CA MET A 48 -3.21 -15.82 -7.88
C MET A 48 -2.31 -15.37 -9.03
N LEU A 49 -1.01 -15.25 -8.79
CA LEU A 49 -0.05 -14.82 -9.81
C LEU A 49 0.20 -15.86 -10.91
N ARG A 50 -0.11 -17.13 -10.65
CA ARG A 50 -0.05 -18.21 -11.66
C ARG A 50 -1.29 -18.32 -12.52
N GLN A 51 -2.38 -17.65 -12.10
CA GLN A 51 -3.64 -17.75 -12.87
C GLN A 51 -3.59 -16.90 -14.13
N ASP A 52 -3.98 -17.50 -15.26
CA ASP A 52 -4.25 -16.76 -16.49
C ASP A 52 -5.59 -16.01 -16.38
N ASN A 53 -5.65 -14.82 -16.97
CA ASN A 53 -6.84 -13.98 -17.03
C ASN A 53 -7.45 -13.63 -15.64
N LEU A 54 -6.60 -13.51 -14.62
CA LEU A 54 -6.98 -13.01 -13.29
C LEU A 54 -6.49 -11.56 -13.12
N THR A 55 -7.39 -10.67 -12.76
CA THR A 55 -7.07 -9.30 -12.36
C THR A 55 -6.93 -9.23 -10.85
N ILE A 56 -5.78 -8.76 -10.35
CA ILE A 56 -5.49 -8.67 -8.93
C ILE A 56 -5.66 -7.22 -8.48
N MET A 57 -6.65 -6.98 -7.61
CA MET A 57 -6.98 -5.66 -7.09
C MET A 57 -6.51 -5.54 -5.63
N MET A 58 -5.90 -4.42 -5.28
CA MET A 58 -5.45 -4.17 -3.91
C MET A 58 -6.15 -2.95 -3.30
N GLY A 59 -6.74 -3.15 -2.12
CA GLY A 59 -7.15 -2.07 -1.22
C GLY A 59 -6.03 -1.75 -0.22
N TYR A 60 -5.58 -0.50 -0.15
CA TYR A 60 -4.41 -0.09 0.61
C TYR A 60 -4.75 1.09 1.51
N THR A 61 -4.83 0.85 2.82
CA THR A 61 -5.25 1.81 3.85
C THR A 61 -4.28 1.89 5.02
N GLY A 62 -4.55 2.82 5.93
CA GLY A 62 -3.65 3.15 7.02
C GLY A 62 -2.53 4.09 6.56
N ALA A 63 -1.73 4.60 7.48
CA ALA A 63 -0.60 5.48 7.19
C ALA A 63 0.63 4.68 6.72
N MET A 64 0.46 3.82 5.72
CA MET A 64 1.46 2.86 5.30
C MET A 64 2.63 3.49 4.53
N SER A 65 2.37 4.56 3.75
CA SER A 65 3.44 5.25 3.03
C SER A 65 4.43 5.90 4.01
N PRO A 66 4.01 6.71 5.01
CA PRO A 66 4.92 7.23 6.02
C PRO A 66 5.53 6.14 6.92
N ALA A 67 4.85 5.00 7.12
CA ALA A 67 5.41 3.85 7.84
C ALA A 67 6.49 3.08 7.04
N GLY A 68 6.90 3.56 5.87
CA GLY A 68 7.98 2.96 5.07
C GLY A 68 7.56 1.86 4.12
N MET A 69 6.25 1.61 3.92
CA MET A 69 5.76 0.55 3.02
C MET A 69 5.67 0.98 1.55
N ARG A 70 5.89 2.24 1.26
CA ARG A 70 5.77 2.87 -0.06
C ARG A 70 6.47 2.07 -1.18
N LYS A 71 7.75 1.75 -0.99
CA LYS A 71 8.55 1.04 -2.02
C LYS A 71 8.13 -0.42 -2.20
N ILE A 72 7.50 -1.03 -1.22
CA ILE A 72 6.90 -2.36 -1.35
C ILE A 72 5.74 -2.30 -2.34
N ILE A 73 4.84 -1.34 -2.19
CA ILE A 73 3.69 -1.18 -3.09
C ILE A 73 4.15 -0.81 -4.51
N ALA A 74 5.13 0.11 -4.64
CA ALA A 74 5.71 0.43 -5.93
C ALA A 74 6.32 -0.82 -6.61
N CYS A 75 7.06 -1.65 -5.88
CA CYS A 75 7.61 -2.91 -6.37
C CYS A 75 6.51 -3.90 -6.83
N MET A 76 5.40 -3.99 -6.10
CA MET A 76 4.25 -4.83 -6.48
C MET A 76 3.62 -4.36 -7.79
N ILE A 77 3.50 -3.05 -8.00
CA ILE A 77 3.02 -2.45 -9.24
C ILE A 77 3.99 -2.72 -10.40
N GLN A 78 5.27 -2.46 -10.21
CA GLN A 78 6.33 -2.63 -11.22
C GLN A 78 6.42 -4.06 -11.72
N ASN A 79 6.24 -5.03 -10.82
CA ASN A 79 6.29 -6.45 -11.15
C ASN A 79 4.90 -7.04 -11.48
N ARG A 80 3.86 -6.23 -11.56
CA ARG A 80 2.49 -6.68 -11.83
C ARG A 80 2.01 -7.76 -10.86
N MET A 81 2.42 -7.66 -9.59
CA MET A 81 1.89 -8.48 -8.50
C MET A 81 0.48 -8.02 -8.10
N ILE A 82 0.13 -6.78 -8.47
CA ILE A 82 -1.20 -6.18 -8.44
C ILE A 82 -1.47 -5.46 -9.76
N ASP A 83 -2.73 -5.39 -10.16
CA ASP A 83 -3.17 -4.86 -11.43
C ASP A 83 -4.06 -3.61 -11.30
N CYS A 84 -4.61 -3.36 -10.12
CA CYS A 84 -5.41 -2.19 -9.78
C CYS A 84 -5.16 -1.84 -8.30
N LEU A 85 -4.99 -0.56 -7.99
CA LEU A 85 -4.81 -0.07 -6.62
C LEU A 85 -5.99 0.83 -6.24
N VAL A 86 -6.62 0.54 -5.12
CA VAL A 86 -7.58 1.43 -4.45
C VAL A 86 -6.97 1.88 -3.14
N SER A 87 -6.83 3.18 -2.93
CA SER A 87 -6.13 3.68 -1.75
C SER A 87 -6.81 4.91 -1.14
N THR A 88 -6.14 5.52 -0.17
CA THR A 88 -6.53 6.79 0.45
C THR A 88 -5.71 7.93 -0.15
N GLY A 89 -6.28 9.12 -0.16
CA GLY A 89 -5.57 10.32 -0.62
C GLY A 89 -4.33 10.60 0.22
N ALA A 90 -4.37 10.29 1.53
CA ALA A 90 -3.21 10.43 2.42
C ALA A 90 -2.02 9.57 1.97
N ASN A 91 -2.23 8.28 1.66
CA ASN A 91 -1.14 7.43 1.17
C ASN A 91 -0.53 7.95 -0.13
N MET A 92 -1.36 8.45 -1.04
CA MET A 92 -0.89 9.01 -2.32
C MET A 92 -0.16 10.34 -2.11
N PHE A 93 -0.63 11.18 -1.19
CA PHE A 93 0.05 12.41 -0.82
C PHE A 93 1.46 12.14 -0.26
N HIS A 94 1.58 11.24 0.70
CA HIS A 94 2.87 10.87 1.27
C HIS A 94 3.81 10.20 0.24
N ASP A 95 3.27 9.46 -0.73
CA ASP A 95 4.06 8.94 -1.84
C ASP A 95 4.61 10.07 -2.72
N ILE A 96 3.77 11.03 -3.09
CA ILE A 96 4.17 12.18 -3.90
C ILE A 96 5.20 13.02 -3.14
N PHE A 97 4.97 13.28 -1.87
CA PHE A 97 5.86 14.02 -0.98
C PHE A 97 7.28 13.42 -0.99
N GLU A 98 7.42 12.12 -0.71
CA GLU A 98 8.74 11.47 -0.75
C GLU A 98 9.30 11.39 -2.18
N SER A 99 8.46 11.17 -3.18
CA SER A 99 8.89 11.10 -4.58
C SER A 99 9.51 12.41 -5.06
N THR A 100 9.08 13.53 -4.52
CA THR A 100 9.54 14.88 -4.89
C THR A 100 10.64 15.42 -3.96
N GLY A 101 11.17 14.59 -3.06
CA GLY A 101 12.36 14.90 -2.24
C GLY A 101 12.08 15.15 -0.76
N GLY A 102 10.83 15.17 -0.33
CA GLY A 102 10.45 15.23 1.09
C GLY A 102 10.88 13.98 1.85
N LYS A 103 10.93 14.07 3.16
CA LYS A 103 11.41 12.98 4.02
C LYS A 103 10.54 12.78 5.24
N HIS A 104 10.27 11.52 5.54
CA HIS A 104 9.79 11.11 6.85
C HIS A 104 10.99 10.75 7.75
N TYR A 105 10.87 11.07 9.03
CA TYR A 105 11.92 10.87 10.02
C TYR A 105 11.45 9.90 11.09
N VAL A 106 12.39 9.10 11.61
CA VAL A 106 12.13 8.26 12.77
C VAL A 106 11.92 9.15 13.98
N GLY A 107 10.74 9.08 14.56
CA GLY A 107 10.32 9.86 15.72
C GLY A 107 10.02 8.97 16.93
N THR A 108 9.13 9.45 17.79
CA THR A 108 8.61 8.72 18.94
C THR A 108 7.17 9.10 19.22
N HIS A 109 6.37 8.14 19.65
CA HIS A 109 4.97 8.38 20.05
C HIS A 109 4.86 9.14 21.40
N CYS A 110 5.95 9.24 22.15
CA CYS A 110 6.03 9.97 23.41
C CYS A 110 6.56 11.42 23.27
N ALA A 111 6.57 11.97 22.05
CA ALA A 111 7.00 13.34 21.82
C ALA A 111 6.04 14.36 22.44
N ASN A 112 6.55 15.53 22.77
CA ASN A 112 5.73 16.67 23.19
C ASN A 112 5.13 17.35 21.96
N ASP A 113 3.84 17.13 21.70
CA ASP A 113 3.14 17.64 20.51
C ASP A 113 3.08 19.18 20.47
N GLU A 114 3.05 19.89 21.61
CA GLU A 114 3.12 21.36 21.63
C GLU A 114 4.50 21.87 21.16
N ALA A 115 5.56 21.17 21.53
CA ALA A 115 6.90 21.52 21.07
C ALA A 115 7.03 21.22 19.57
N LEU A 116 6.55 20.06 19.10
CA LEU A 116 6.53 19.73 17.66
C LEU A 116 5.78 20.79 16.85
N PHE A 117 4.60 21.21 17.32
CA PHE A 117 3.81 22.26 16.64
C PHE A 117 4.58 23.58 16.55
N LYS A 118 5.27 24.01 17.64
CA LYS A 118 6.08 25.24 17.62
C LYS A 118 7.26 25.15 16.67
N ASP A 119 7.83 23.94 16.52
CA ASP A 119 8.96 23.69 15.64
C ASP A 119 8.54 23.39 14.18
N GLY A 120 7.23 23.40 13.87
CA GLY A 120 6.69 23.11 12.54
C GLY A 120 6.93 21.65 12.11
N VAL A 121 6.77 20.72 13.04
CA VAL A 121 6.93 19.27 12.82
C VAL A 121 5.60 18.56 13.01
N ASP A 122 5.14 17.87 11.98
CA ASP A 122 3.98 17.00 12.03
C ASP A 122 4.36 15.59 12.51
N ARG A 123 3.48 14.99 13.31
CA ARG A 123 3.66 13.64 13.84
C ARG A 123 2.59 12.69 13.33
N ILE A 124 3.04 11.56 12.78
CA ILE A 124 2.19 10.44 12.38
C ILE A 124 2.61 9.25 13.26
N TYR A 125 2.00 9.13 14.44
CA TYR A 125 2.35 8.19 15.52
C TYR A 125 3.82 8.33 15.96
N ASP A 126 4.75 7.55 15.44
CA ASP A 126 6.18 7.57 15.74
C ASP A 126 7.06 8.00 14.55
N VAL A 127 6.44 8.62 13.55
CA VAL A 127 7.09 9.18 12.37
C VAL A 127 6.88 10.69 12.34
N PHE A 128 7.92 11.44 11.99
CA PHE A 128 7.89 12.91 11.89
C PHE A 128 8.05 13.37 10.44
N ALA A 129 7.50 14.54 10.14
CA ALA A 129 7.71 15.23 8.87
C ALA A 129 7.74 16.75 9.10
N VAL A 130 8.35 17.51 8.20
CA VAL A 130 8.41 18.97 8.27
C VAL A 130 7.14 19.56 7.67
N GLU A 131 6.35 20.29 8.45
CA GLU A 131 5.08 20.90 8.01
C GLU A 131 5.24 21.77 6.76
N GLN A 132 6.30 22.58 6.71
CA GLN A 132 6.57 23.46 5.57
C GLN A 132 6.82 22.67 4.27
N GLU A 133 7.44 21.48 4.35
CA GLU A 133 7.64 20.62 3.17
C GLU A 133 6.32 19.99 2.72
N PHE A 134 5.42 19.63 3.64
CA PHE A 134 4.06 19.19 3.32
C PHE A 134 3.29 20.28 2.58
N ARG A 135 3.30 21.51 3.11
CA ARG A 135 2.67 22.68 2.45
C ARG A 135 3.26 22.93 1.06
N GLY A 136 4.56 22.76 0.89
CA GLY A 136 5.21 22.84 -0.42
C GLY A 136 4.65 21.83 -1.42
N THR A 137 4.39 20.60 -0.97
CA THR A 137 3.76 19.55 -1.79
C THR A 137 2.29 19.88 -2.10
N ASP A 138 1.52 20.40 -1.13
CA ASP A 138 0.15 20.85 -1.36
C ASP A 138 0.08 21.94 -2.44
N TYR A 139 0.94 22.94 -2.37
CA TYR A 139 1.02 24.00 -3.39
C TYR A 139 1.46 23.45 -4.74
N MET A 140 2.40 22.52 -4.78
CA MET A 140 2.83 21.89 -6.02
C MET A 140 1.66 21.16 -6.70
N VAL A 141 0.86 20.39 -5.95
CA VAL A 141 -0.34 19.70 -6.48
C VAL A 141 -1.39 20.69 -6.92
N MET A 142 -1.65 21.76 -6.14
CA MET A 142 -2.57 22.84 -6.48
C MET A 142 -2.17 23.51 -7.79
N ASP A 143 -0.94 23.99 -7.89
CA ASP A 143 -0.41 24.68 -9.07
C ASP A 143 -0.44 23.81 -10.31
N TRP A 144 -0.09 22.53 -10.15
CA TRP A 144 -0.19 21.56 -11.24
C TRP A 144 -1.64 21.39 -11.70
N ALA A 145 -2.58 21.23 -10.77
CA ALA A 145 -4.00 21.08 -11.09
C ALA A 145 -4.53 22.31 -11.84
N MET A 146 -4.21 23.53 -11.37
CA MET A 146 -4.63 24.79 -12.03
C MET A 146 -4.06 24.93 -13.43
N LYS A 147 -2.88 24.39 -13.71
CA LYS A 147 -2.23 24.49 -15.05
C LYS A 147 -2.65 23.39 -16.02
N ASN A 148 -3.03 22.21 -15.53
CA ASN A 148 -3.19 21.01 -16.36
C ASN A 148 -4.61 20.45 -16.40
N LEU A 149 -5.48 20.86 -15.48
CA LEU A 149 -6.88 20.45 -15.45
C LEU A 149 -7.79 21.61 -15.86
N GLU A 150 -8.85 21.31 -16.59
CA GLU A 150 -9.82 22.32 -17.02
C GLU A 150 -10.75 22.70 -15.85
N ALA A 151 -10.90 24.01 -15.60
CA ALA A 151 -11.81 24.51 -14.59
C ALA A 151 -13.26 24.09 -14.88
N GLY A 152 -13.97 23.61 -13.88
CA GLY A 152 -15.36 23.14 -13.97
C GLY A 152 -15.54 21.72 -14.54
N LYS A 153 -14.49 21.12 -15.10
CA LYS A 153 -14.55 19.75 -15.61
C LYS A 153 -14.51 18.73 -14.48
N SER A 154 -15.22 17.62 -14.67
CA SER A 154 -15.22 16.47 -13.76
C SER A 154 -14.25 15.41 -14.24
N TYR A 155 -13.41 14.93 -13.31
CA TYR A 155 -12.44 13.86 -13.53
C TYR A 155 -12.71 12.73 -12.54
N SER A 156 -12.51 11.47 -12.94
CA SER A 156 -12.35 10.40 -11.95
C SER A 156 -11.04 10.57 -11.19
N SER A 157 -10.92 9.99 -9.98
CA SER A 157 -9.64 9.97 -9.28
C SER A 157 -8.59 9.20 -10.09
N ARG A 158 -8.98 8.16 -10.82
CA ARG A 158 -8.09 7.44 -11.74
C ARG A 158 -7.50 8.35 -12.83
N GLU A 159 -8.33 9.17 -13.48
CA GLU A 159 -7.84 10.13 -14.49
C GLU A 159 -6.87 11.13 -13.85
N PHE A 160 -7.26 11.67 -12.71
CA PHE A 160 -6.43 12.60 -11.94
C PHE A 160 -5.04 12.00 -11.66
N PHE A 161 -4.96 10.79 -11.08
CA PHE A 161 -3.68 10.15 -10.76
C PHE A 161 -2.90 9.71 -12.00
N GLN A 162 -3.57 9.37 -13.10
CA GLN A 162 -2.91 9.08 -14.36
C GLN A 162 -2.22 10.34 -14.94
N MET A 163 -2.90 11.48 -14.92
CA MET A 163 -2.36 12.75 -15.40
C MET A 163 -1.25 13.28 -14.47
N LEU A 164 -1.45 13.22 -13.16
CA LEU A 164 -0.44 13.60 -12.18
C LEU A 164 0.79 12.68 -12.25
N GLY A 165 0.60 11.37 -12.37
CA GLY A 165 1.67 10.39 -12.55
C GLY A 165 2.48 10.63 -13.82
N LYS A 166 1.83 11.00 -14.92
CA LYS A 166 2.49 11.44 -16.13
C LYS A 166 3.39 12.65 -15.86
N HIS A 167 2.86 13.67 -15.20
CA HIS A 167 3.62 14.87 -14.86
C HIS A 167 4.84 14.56 -13.98
N ILE A 168 4.66 13.75 -12.95
CA ILE A 168 5.74 13.33 -12.04
C ILE A 168 6.86 12.62 -12.82
N VAL A 169 6.51 11.74 -13.74
CA VAL A 169 7.48 10.95 -14.53
C VAL A 169 8.19 11.77 -15.61
N GLU A 170 7.46 12.64 -16.30
CA GLU A 170 7.95 13.32 -17.49
C GLU A 170 8.54 14.70 -17.20
N ASN A 171 8.09 15.38 -16.13
CA ASN A 171 8.42 16.77 -15.87
C ASN A 171 9.17 17.02 -14.57
N LEU A 172 9.14 16.07 -13.62
CA LEU A 172 9.82 16.18 -12.33
C LEU A 172 10.99 15.21 -12.26
N ASN A 173 12.08 15.63 -11.61
CA ASN A 173 13.19 14.73 -11.26
C ASN A 173 12.83 13.94 -10.00
N ALA A 174 11.74 13.16 -10.07
CA ALA A 174 11.18 12.44 -8.95
C ALA A 174 11.77 11.03 -8.81
N ASP A 175 11.67 10.46 -7.59
CA ASP A 175 12.04 9.08 -7.32
C ASP A 175 11.26 8.13 -8.27
N PRO A 176 11.94 7.35 -9.12
CA PRO A 176 11.27 6.42 -10.04
C PRO A 176 10.48 5.31 -9.33
N ASP A 177 10.81 5.03 -8.07
CA ASP A 177 10.18 3.97 -7.27
C ASP A 177 9.04 4.50 -6.38
N GLY A 178 8.37 5.59 -6.81
CA GLY A 178 7.11 6.05 -6.23
C GLY A 178 5.92 5.21 -6.68
N ILE A 179 4.86 5.17 -5.86
CA ILE A 179 3.61 4.45 -6.17
C ILE A 179 2.94 5.04 -7.40
N VAL A 180 2.70 6.37 -7.38
CA VAL A 180 2.03 7.09 -8.48
C VAL A 180 2.85 7.03 -9.77
N ALA A 181 4.18 7.22 -9.68
CA ALA A 181 5.09 7.12 -10.81
C ALA A 181 5.10 5.70 -11.42
N SER A 182 5.17 4.68 -10.57
CA SER A 182 5.14 3.27 -11.00
C SER A 182 3.81 2.90 -11.64
N ALA A 183 2.70 3.37 -11.08
CA ALA A 183 1.35 3.12 -11.60
C ALA A 183 1.19 3.68 -13.02
N TYR A 184 1.63 4.92 -13.26
CA TYR A 184 1.62 5.51 -14.60
C TYR A 184 2.48 4.69 -15.59
N ARG A 185 3.74 4.38 -15.25
CA ARG A 185 4.66 3.64 -16.13
C ARG A 185 4.17 2.23 -16.49
N HIS A 186 3.46 1.59 -15.57
CA HIS A 186 3.02 0.20 -15.72
C HIS A 186 1.53 0.06 -16.06
N ASN A 187 0.84 1.17 -16.35
CA ASN A 187 -0.59 1.18 -16.67
C ASN A 187 -1.44 0.45 -15.61
N VAL A 188 -1.16 0.75 -14.32
CA VAL A 188 -1.96 0.25 -13.19
C VAL A 188 -2.83 1.40 -12.70
N PRO A 189 -4.16 1.31 -12.82
CA PRO A 189 -5.07 2.36 -12.36
C PRO A 189 -5.01 2.50 -10.84
N ILE A 190 -5.06 3.77 -10.37
CA ILE A 190 -5.21 4.13 -8.95
C ILE A 190 -6.57 4.79 -8.78
N PHE A 191 -7.39 4.26 -7.87
CA PHE A 191 -8.65 4.87 -7.43
C PHE A 191 -8.53 5.36 -5.99
N VAL A 192 -9.06 6.54 -5.74
CA VAL A 192 -9.09 7.15 -4.40
C VAL A 192 -10.50 7.68 -4.12
N PRO A 193 -11.43 6.81 -3.73
CA PRO A 193 -12.86 7.14 -3.65
C PRO A 193 -13.22 8.19 -2.59
N ALA A 194 -12.32 8.49 -1.64
CA ALA A 194 -12.49 9.51 -0.62
C ALA A 194 -11.38 10.58 -0.71
N LEU A 195 -11.03 11.04 -1.92
CA LEU A 195 -9.91 11.96 -2.17
C LEU A 195 -10.03 13.27 -1.40
N SER A 196 -11.24 13.75 -1.14
CA SER A 196 -11.50 14.99 -0.39
C SER A 196 -10.97 14.96 1.05
N ASP A 197 -10.85 13.76 1.65
CA ASP A 197 -10.29 13.56 2.99
C ASP A 197 -8.76 13.35 2.91
N SER A 198 -8.05 14.35 2.36
CA SER A 198 -6.58 14.31 2.24
C SER A 198 -6.02 15.68 1.87
N SER A 199 -4.70 15.85 2.02
CA SER A 199 -3.96 17.04 1.55
C SER A 199 -4.19 17.32 0.07
N ILE A 200 -4.31 16.30 -0.78
CA ILE A 200 -4.68 16.49 -2.20
C ILE A 200 -6.06 17.15 -2.32
N GLY A 201 -7.03 16.71 -1.51
CA GLY A 201 -8.35 17.35 -1.45
C GLY A 201 -8.29 18.80 -0.99
N ILE A 202 -7.44 19.11 0.00
CA ILE A 202 -7.17 20.47 0.47
C ILE A 202 -6.58 21.31 -0.66
N ALA A 203 -5.58 20.82 -1.39
CA ALA A 203 -4.97 21.51 -2.52
C ALA A 203 -6.00 21.86 -3.60
N LEU A 204 -6.88 20.92 -3.95
CA LEU A 204 -7.97 21.16 -4.93
C LEU A 204 -9.02 22.15 -4.40
N MET A 205 -9.32 22.13 -3.09
CA MET A 205 -10.21 23.12 -2.46
C MET A 205 -9.61 24.52 -2.51
N VAL A 206 -8.31 24.68 -2.26
CA VAL A 206 -7.61 25.96 -2.36
C VAL A 206 -7.61 26.47 -3.81
N ALA A 207 -7.35 25.62 -4.80
CA ALA A 207 -7.47 25.95 -6.23
C ALA A 207 -8.89 26.46 -6.57
N ARG A 208 -9.92 25.79 -6.06
CA ARG A 208 -11.33 26.22 -6.22
C ARG A 208 -11.57 27.62 -5.67
N ARG A 209 -11.03 27.95 -4.48
CA ARG A 209 -11.14 29.31 -3.89
C ARG A 209 -10.39 30.38 -4.68
N GLN A 210 -9.37 29.98 -5.44
CA GLN A 210 -8.66 30.85 -6.37
C GLN A 210 -9.33 30.97 -7.73
N GLY A 211 -10.58 30.49 -7.88
CA GLY A 211 -11.37 30.61 -9.11
C GLY A 211 -11.14 29.47 -10.11
N HIS A 212 -10.43 28.42 -9.74
CA HIS A 212 -10.16 27.26 -10.59
C HIS A 212 -10.77 25.97 -10.00
N PRO A 213 -12.11 25.77 -10.07
CA PRO A 213 -12.74 24.58 -9.51
C PRO A 213 -12.40 23.33 -10.34
N VAL A 214 -11.87 22.31 -9.69
CA VAL A 214 -11.71 20.95 -10.24
C VAL A 214 -12.69 20.05 -9.51
N ASN A 215 -13.47 19.25 -10.23
CA ASN A 215 -14.42 18.31 -9.64
C ASN A 215 -13.88 16.90 -9.77
N ILE A 216 -13.82 16.17 -8.65
CA ILE A 216 -13.55 14.73 -8.65
C ILE A 216 -14.89 14.00 -8.55
N ASP A 217 -15.20 13.26 -9.60
CA ASP A 217 -16.47 12.54 -9.73
C ASP A 217 -16.31 11.12 -9.20
N GLN A 218 -16.80 10.90 -7.97
CA GLN A 218 -16.73 9.59 -7.31
C GLN A 218 -17.64 8.56 -7.98
N MET A 219 -18.73 8.97 -8.61
CA MET A 219 -19.60 8.04 -9.34
C MET A 219 -18.92 7.54 -10.61
N LYS A 220 -18.10 8.37 -11.23
CA LYS A 220 -17.25 7.96 -12.34
C LYS A 220 -16.19 6.93 -11.88
N ASP A 221 -15.61 7.11 -10.69
CA ASP A 221 -14.72 6.10 -10.09
C ASP A 221 -15.45 4.75 -9.88
N VAL A 222 -16.69 4.79 -9.39
CA VAL A 222 -17.52 3.59 -9.18
C VAL A 222 -17.79 2.87 -10.51
N ASP A 223 -18.14 3.61 -11.55
CA ASP A 223 -18.36 3.05 -12.90
C ASP A 223 -17.08 2.46 -13.48
N GLU A 224 -15.97 3.21 -13.44
CA GLU A 224 -14.69 2.78 -14.00
C GLU A 224 -14.12 1.51 -13.34
N ILE A 225 -14.19 1.41 -12.00
CA ILE A 225 -13.72 0.19 -11.32
C ILE A 225 -14.64 -1.00 -11.59
N THR A 226 -15.96 -0.76 -11.71
CA THR A 226 -16.92 -1.80 -12.09
C THR A 226 -16.62 -2.32 -13.49
N GLN A 227 -16.30 -1.45 -14.45
CA GLN A 227 -15.90 -1.85 -15.79
C GLN A 227 -14.63 -2.73 -15.79
N ILE A 228 -13.71 -2.59 -14.82
CA ILE A 228 -12.58 -3.52 -14.69
C ILE A 228 -13.11 -4.92 -14.38
N VAL A 229 -14.02 -5.06 -13.42
CA VAL A 229 -14.60 -6.35 -13.05
C VAL A 229 -15.42 -6.94 -14.21
N GLU A 230 -16.27 -6.13 -14.85
CA GLU A 230 -17.09 -6.52 -16.00
C GLU A 230 -16.26 -7.07 -17.18
N ASN A 231 -15.08 -6.45 -17.46
CA ASN A 231 -14.26 -6.79 -18.62
C ASN A 231 -13.15 -7.81 -18.33
N THR A 232 -13.12 -8.37 -17.10
CA THR A 232 -12.18 -9.42 -16.70
C THR A 232 -12.93 -10.70 -16.36
N LYS A 233 -12.33 -11.86 -16.65
CA LYS A 233 -13.01 -13.15 -16.37
C LYS A 233 -13.11 -13.42 -14.87
N ARG A 234 -12.05 -13.09 -14.14
CA ARG A 234 -11.91 -13.40 -12.72
C ARG A 234 -11.11 -12.30 -12.02
N THR A 235 -11.44 -12.05 -10.78
CA THR A 235 -10.73 -11.11 -9.91
C THR A 235 -10.23 -11.78 -8.64
N GLY A 236 -9.07 -11.35 -8.18
CA GLY A 236 -8.56 -11.66 -6.86
C GLY A 236 -8.33 -10.36 -6.09
N VAL A 237 -8.61 -10.38 -4.79
CA VAL A 237 -8.54 -9.17 -3.98
C VAL A 237 -7.60 -9.32 -2.80
N ILE A 238 -6.87 -8.23 -2.50
CA ILE A 238 -5.93 -8.16 -1.40
C ILE A 238 -6.22 -6.87 -0.63
N TYR A 239 -6.37 -6.96 0.68
CA TYR A 239 -6.64 -5.80 1.53
C TYR A 239 -5.54 -5.62 2.58
N VAL A 240 -4.96 -4.43 2.60
CA VAL A 240 -4.08 -3.94 3.65
C VAL A 240 -4.90 -2.97 4.51
N GLY A 241 -5.20 -3.37 5.75
CA GLY A 241 -6.25 -2.74 6.54
C GLY A 241 -7.64 -3.10 6.00
N GLY A 242 -8.46 -2.11 5.72
CA GLY A 242 -9.82 -2.32 5.22
C GLY A 242 -10.50 -1.01 4.81
N GLY A 243 -11.49 -0.56 5.58
CA GLY A 243 -12.17 0.71 5.39
C GLY A 243 -12.77 0.89 4.00
N VAL A 244 -12.76 2.13 3.51
CA VAL A 244 -13.33 2.52 2.21
C VAL A 244 -12.70 1.74 1.04
N PRO A 245 -11.38 1.61 0.89
CA PRO A 245 -10.78 0.88 -0.22
C PRO A 245 -11.23 -0.59 -0.30
N LYS A 246 -11.35 -1.29 0.83
CA LYS A 246 -11.87 -2.66 0.85
C LYS A 246 -13.31 -2.71 0.34
N ASN A 247 -14.19 -1.88 0.91
CA ASN A 247 -15.59 -1.92 0.53
C ASN A 247 -15.82 -1.42 -0.90
N PHE A 248 -15.07 -0.42 -1.35
CA PHE A 248 -15.15 0.09 -2.71
C PHE A 248 -14.88 -0.99 -3.76
N ILE A 249 -13.86 -1.83 -3.54
CA ILE A 249 -13.59 -2.99 -4.40
C ILE A 249 -14.73 -4.00 -4.29
N GLN A 250 -15.16 -4.35 -3.08
CA GLN A 250 -16.21 -5.36 -2.87
C GLN A 250 -17.57 -4.94 -3.40
N GLN A 251 -17.88 -3.65 -3.45
CA GLN A 251 -19.14 -3.13 -3.99
C GLN A 251 -19.29 -3.38 -5.49
N THR A 252 -18.21 -3.59 -6.22
CA THR A 252 -18.27 -3.91 -7.67
C THR A 252 -19.14 -5.12 -7.94
N GLU A 253 -19.06 -6.16 -7.11
CA GLU A 253 -19.90 -7.37 -7.25
C GLU A 253 -21.39 -7.07 -6.96
N VAL A 254 -21.68 -6.19 -6.00
CA VAL A 254 -23.05 -5.75 -5.71
C VAL A 254 -23.61 -4.95 -6.89
N ILE A 255 -22.79 -4.08 -7.48
CA ILE A 255 -23.18 -3.26 -8.64
C ILE A 255 -23.42 -4.18 -9.85
N MET A 256 -22.56 -5.18 -10.10
CA MET A 256 -22.78 -6.19 -11.14
C MET A 256 -24.15 -6.87 -10.99
N SER A 257 -24.53 -7.20 -9.73
CA SER A 257 -25.87 -7.74 -9.43
C SER A 257 -26.98 -6.77 -9.80
N MET A 258 -26.85 -5.50 -9.44
CA MET A 258 -27.86 -4.47 -9.73
C MET A 258 -28.00 -4.20 -11.25
N LEU A 259 -26.93 -4.41 -12.00
CA LEU A 259 -26.91 -4.29 -13.46
C LEU A 259 -27.35 -5.58 -14.17
N GLU A 260 -27.78 -6.60 -13.43
CA GLU A 260 -28.19 -7.91 -13.94
C GLU A 260 -27.08 -8.61 -14.76
N LEU A 261 -25.81 -8.32 -14.43
CA LEU A 261 -24.66 -8.95 -15.04
C LEU A 261 -24.26 -10.22 -14.28
N PRO A 262 -23.54 -11.17 -14.93
CA PRO A 262 -23.08 -12.38 -14.25
C PRO A 262 -22.24 -12.05 -13.02
N ILE A 263 -22.57 -12.68 -11.88
CA ILE A 263 -21.87 -12.51 -10.60
C ILE A 263 -21.30 -13.85 -10.20
N GLU A 264 -19.99 -13.88 -9.98
CA GLU A 264 -19.33 -15.06 -9.41
C GLU A 264 -18.72 -14.77 -8.04
N GLY A 265 -18.59 -13.48 -7.67
CA GLY A 265 -17.79 -12.99 -6.53
C GLY A 265 -16.29 -13.06 -6.81
N HIS A 266 -15.49 -12.34 -6.05
CA HIS A 266 -14.03 -12.40 -6.18
C HIS A 266 -13.53 -13.82 -5.93
N SER A 267 -12.71 -14.34 -6.85
CA SER A 267 -12.25 -15.75 -6.88
C SER A 267 -11.14 -16.05 -5.86
N TYR A 268 -10.48 -15.03 -5.30
CA TYR A 268 -9.45 -15.11 -4.25
C TYR A 268 -9.56 -13.89 -3.34
N ALA A 269 -9.31 -14.08 -2.04
CA ALA A 269 -9.32 -12.96 -1.09
C ALA A 269 -8.23 -13.12 -0.03
N ILE A 270 -7.45 -12.05 0.17
CA ILE A 270 -6.44 -11.94 1.23
C ILE A 270 -6.65 -10.64 1.98
N GLN A 271 -6.48 -10.65 3.30
CA GLN A 271 -6.51 -9.42 4.11
C GLN A 271 -5.48 -9.48 5.23
N TYR A 272 -4.82 -8.36 5.46
CA TYR A 272 -3.95 -8.10 6.61
C TYR A 272 -4.58 -6.98 7.43
N THR A 273 -5.00 -7.25 8.66
CA THR A 273 -5.68 -6.27 9.52
C THR A 273 -5.47 -6.60 11.00
N THR A 274 -5.44 -5.59 11.83
CA THR A 274 -5.48 -5.73 13.30
C THR A 274 -6.89 -5.58 13.86
N ASP A 275 -7.86 -5.21 13.02
CA ASP A 275 -9.24 -4.93 13.44
C ASP A 275 -10.04 -6.22 13.65
N ALA A 276 -10.81 -6.25 14.70
CA ALA A 276 -11.59 -7.43 15.09
C ALA A 276 -13.03 -7.38 14.53
N PRO A 277 -13.60 -8.53 14.12
CA PRO A 277 -14.94 -8.58 13.52
C PRO A 277 -16.05 -8.00 14.40
N HIS A 278 -15.96 -8.18 15.71
CA HIS A 278 -17.00 -7.80 16.66
C HIS A 278 -17.12 -6.28 16.90
N TRP A 279 -16.21 -5.48 16.36
CA TRP A 279 -16.36 -4.01 16.37
C TRP A 279 -17.33 -3.49 15.32
N GLY A 280 -17.73 -4.31 14.34
CA GLY A 280 -18.67 -3.93 13.27
C GLY A 280 -18.09 -3.01 12.20
N GLY A 281 -16.80 -2.69 12.25
CA GLY A 281 -16.12 -1.89 11.23
C GLY A 281 -15.83 -2.68 9.95
N LEU A 282 -15.75 -1.98 8.81
CA LEU A 282 -15.43 -2.59 7.52
C LEU A 282 -14.09 -3.33 7.50
N SER A 283 -13.09 -2.85 8.24
CA SER A 283 -11.79 -3.50 8.34
C SER A 283 -11.86 -4.86 9.03
N GLY A 284 -12.76 -5.03 10.00
CA GLY A 284 -12.97 -6.28 10.72
C GLY A 284 -13.94 -7.26 10.03
N CYS A 285 -14.73 -6.82 9.05
CA CYS A 285 -15.67 -7.67 8.33
C CYS A 285 -14.98 -8.92 7.77
N THR A 286 -15.51 -10.12 8.12
CA THR A 286 -14.92 -11.39 7.68
C THR A 286 -15.23 -11.70 6.22
N PHE A 287 -14.44 -12.57 5.63
CA PHE A 287 -14.72 -13.02 4.26
C PHE A 287 -15.95 -13.93 4.20
N GLU A 288 -16.29 -14.64 5.27
CA GLU A 288 -17.52 -15.41 5.39
C GLU A 288 -18.73 -14.48 5.35
N GLU A 289 -18.69 -13.35 6.04
CA GLU A 289 -19.71 -12.31 5.95
C GLU A 289 -19.78 -11.73 4.52
N ALA A 290 -18.63 -11.46 3.88
CA ALA A 290 -18.57 -10.97 2.50
C ALA A 290 -19.17 -11.97 1.49
N VAL A 291 -19.07 -13.28 1.74
CA VAL A 291 -19.74 -14.33 0.93
C VAL A 291 -21.25 -14.17 1.01
N SER A 292 -21.82 -13.85 2.17
CA SER A 292 -23.28 -13.68 2.33
C SER A 292 -23.84 -12.51 1.51
N TRP A 293 -22.97 -11.58 1.09
CA TRP A 293 -23.29 -10.43 0.21
C TRP A 293 -23.00 -10.71 -1.27
N GLY A 294 -22.55 -11.91 -1.63
CA GLY A 294 -22.09 -12.23 -2.99
C GLY A 294 -20.76 -11.57 -3.40
N LYS A 295 -20.09 -10.89 -2.48
CA LYS A 295 -18.85 -10.14 -2.76
C LYS A 295 -17.63 -11.04 -3.01
N ILE A 296 -17.61 -12.22 -2.38
CA ILE A 296 -16.56 -13.23 -2.53
C ILE A 296 -17.20 -14.57 -2.86
N ALA A 297 -16.64 -15.30 -3.81
CA ALA A 297 -17.12 -16.61 -4.18
C ALA A 297 -17.06 -17.58 -2.98
N ALA A 298 -18.11 -18.38 -2.78
CA ALA A 298 -18.20 -19.30 -1.64
C ALA A 298 -17.00 -20.26 -1.57
N VAL A 299 -16.55 -20.74 -2.76
CA VAL A 299 -15.43 -21.69 -2.90
C VAL A 299 -14.06 -21.02 -3.02
N ALA A 300 -13.99 -19.68 -2.97
CA ALA A 300 -12.74 -18.94 -3.12
C ALA A 300 -11.74 -19.31 -2.02
N PRO A 301 -10.45 -19.52 -2.34
CA PRO A 301 -9.38 -19.47 -1.37
C PRO A 301 -9.36 -18.09 -0.72
N LYS A 302 -9.53 -18.06 0.62
CA LYS A 302 -9.62 -16.81 1.39
C LYS A 302 -8.83 -16.89 2.67
N VAL A 303 -8.00 -15.88 2.92
CA VAL A 303 -7.09 -15.84 4.07
C VAL A 303 -7.14 -14.47 4.72
N GLN A 304 -7.58 -14.40 5.98
CA GLN A 304 -7.43 -13.21 6.81
C GLN A 304 -6.28 -13.42 7.81
N VAL A 305 -5.36 -12.49 7.82
CA VAL A 305 -4.21 -12.43 8.72
C VAL A 305 -4.46 -11.30 9.71
N PHE A 306 -4.70 -11.64 10.97
CA PHE A 306 -4.85 -10.67 12.04
C PHE A 306 -3.48 -10.28 12.58
N ALA A 307 -2.81 -9.41 11.85
CA ALA A 307 -1.48 -8.91 12.17
C ALA A 307 -1.26 -7.52 11.58
N ASP A 308 -0.36 -6.76 12.19
CA ASP A 308 0.05 -5.46 11.69
C ASP A 308 0.67 -5.57 10.29
N ALA A 309 0.21 -4.71 9.38
CA ALA A 309 0.66 -4.73 7.99
C ALA A 309 2.12 -4.27 7.84
N THR A 310 2.63 -3.42 8.73
CA THR A 310 4.04 -2.99 8.71
C THR A 310 5.00 -4.12 9.05
N ILE A 311 4.52 -5.18 9.71
CA ILE A 311 5.26 -6.40 10.01
C ILE A 311 5.04 -7.46 8.91
N SER A 312 3.78 -7.65 8.50
CA SER A 312 3.41 -8.73 7.58
C SER A 312 3.81 -8.45 6.13
N LEU A 313 3.62 -7.22 5.63
CA LEU A 313 3.92 -6.88 4.22
C LEU A 313 5.39 -7.08 3.84
N PRO A 314 6.41 -6.65 4.63
CA PRO A 314 7.80 -6.91 4.31
C PRO A 314 8.10 -8.41 4.16
N VAL A 315 7.58 -9.24 5.08
CA VAL A 315 7.77 -10.70 5.03
C VAL A 315 7.10 -11.29 3.79
N VAL A 316 5.82 -10.96 3.57
CA VAL A 316 5.03 -11.47 2.45
C VAL A 316 5.61 -11.05 1.12
N SER A 317 6.00 -9.77 0.96
CA SER A 317 6.54 -9.27 -0.30
C SER A 317 7.86 -9.91 -0.69
N HIS A 318 8.76 -10.13 0.28
CA HIS A 318 10.02 -10.81 0.02
C HIS A 318 9.82 -12.29 -0.29
N ALA A 319 9.02 -13.01 0.51
CA ALA A 319 8.68 -14.40 0.24
C ALA A 319 8.01 -14.59 -1.13
N LEU A 320 7.08 -13.70 -1.46
CA LEU A 320 6.39 -13.72 -2.74
C LEU A 320 7.35 -13.49 -3.91
N ARG A 321 8.25 -12.50 -3.79
CA ARG A 321 9.27 -12.23 -4.79
C ARG A 321 10.17 -13.45 -5.03
N GLU A 322 10.67 -14.08 -3.97
CA GLU A 322 11.51 -15.30 -4.07
C GLU A 322 10.78 -16.44 -4.78
N LYS A 323 9.47 -16.62 -4.51
CA LYS A 323 8.65 -17.70 -5.07
C LYS A 323 8.19 -17.48 -6.51
N THR A 324 8.13 -16.23 -6.97
CA THR A 324 7.29 -15.92 -8.14
C THR A 324 8.05 -15.28 -9.30
N MET A 325 9.31 -14.88 -9.13
CA MET A 325 10.06 -14.14 -10.16
C MET A 325 10.12 -14.85 -11.52
N ASP A 326 10.25 -16.17 -11.53
CA ASP A 326 10.39 -16.94 -12.76
C ASP A 326 9.15 -16.91 -13.66
N TYR A 327 7.96 -16.79 -13.06
CA TYR A 327 6.72 -16.76 -13.81
C TYR A 327 6.04 -15.40 -13.87
N ILE A 328 6.31 -14.48 -12.94
CA ILE A 328 5.87 -13.08 -13.04
C ILE A 328 6.38 -12.45 -14.36
N ALA A 329 7.61 -12.73 -14.74
CA ALA A 329 8.18 -12.24 -16.00
C ALA A 329 7.41 -12.71 -17.25
N LYS A 330 6.60 -13.75 -17.13
CA LYS A 330 5.79 -14.34 -18.22
C LYS A 330 4.28 -14.15 -18.01
N ARG A 331 3.87 -13.65 -16.83
CA ARG A 331 2.45 -13.48 -16.48
C ARG A 331 1.77 -12.54 -17.45
N LYS A 332 0.68 -12.99 -18.04
CA LYS A 332 -0.22 -12.13 -18.80
C LYS A 332 -1.04 -11.30 -17.80
N SER A 333 -0.75 -10.01 -17.75
CA SER A 333 -1.46 -9.05 -16.90
C SER A 333 -2.46 -8.21 -17.69
N PRO A 334 -3.56 -7.73 -17.08
CA PRO A 334 -4.52 -6.89 -17.78
C PRO A 334 -3.86 -5.58 -18.21
N GLN A 335 -4.11 -5.18 -19.46
CA GLN A 335 -3.77 -3.86 -19.99
C GLN A 335 -5.08 -3.12 -20.21
N TYR A 336 -5.16 -1.90 -19.70
CA TYR A 336 -6.37 -1.10 -19.71
C TYR A 336 -6.29 -0.03 -20.80
N ASP A 337 -7.26 -0.03 -21.70
CA ASP A 337 -7.43 1.00 -22.74
C ASP A 337 -8.70 1.80 -22.44
N TRP A 338 -8.49 3.01 -21.92
CA TRP A 338 -9.52 3.97 -21.56
C TRP A 338 -9.82 4.99 -22.66
N SER A 339 -9.31 4.81 -23.87
CA SER A 339 -9.46 5.78 -24.97
C SER A 339 -10.88 5.85 -25.53
N GLY A 340 -11.68 4.81 -25.31
CA GLY A 340 -13.07 4.73 -25.75
C GLY A 340 -14.06 5.08 -24.65
N ARG A 341 -15.36 5.09 -25.00
CA ARG A 341 -16.47 5.29 -24.05
C ARG A 341 -16.57 4.15 -23.01
N LYS A 342 -16.10 2.95 -23.37
CA LYS A 342 -16.05 1.78 -22.50
C LYS A 342 -14.63 1.28 -22.40
N LEU A 343 -14.25 0.82 -21.21
CA LEU A 343 -12.96 0.19 -20.97
C LEU A 343 -12.80 -1.06 -21.85
N LYS A 344 -11.59 -1.21 -22.44
CA LYS A 344 -11.17 -2.46 -23.07
C LYS A 344 -10.04 -3.07 -22.26
N VAL A 345 -10.15 -4.34 -21.92
CA VAL A 345 -9.11 -5.08 -21.19
C VAL A 345 -8.54 -6.17 -22.08
N ARG A 346 -7.21 -6.22 -22.17
CA ARG A 346 -6.47 -7.28 -22.85
C ARG A 346 -5.43 -7.85 -21.91
N PHE A 347 -5.27 -9.16 -21.90
CA PHE A 347 -4.23 -9.80 -21.09
C PHE A 347 -2.99 -10.02 -21.95
N GLU A 348 -1.89 -9.36 -21.59
CA GLU A 348 -0.65 -9.38 -22.36
C GLU A 348 0.54 -9.74 -21.45
N ALA A 349 1.48 -10.50 -21.99
CA ALA A 349 2.76 -10.73 -21.32
C ALA A 349 3.59 -9.42 -21.24
N PRO A 350 4.45 -9.25 -20.23
CA PRO A 350 5.32 -8.09 -20.13
C PRO A 350 6.17 -7.94 -21.39
N LYS A 351 6.29 -6.73 -21.91
CA LYS A 351 7.26 -6.43 -22.98
C LYS A 351 8.68 -6.66 -22.44
N ALA A 352 9.59 -7.21 -23.25
CA ALA A 352 10.94 -7.65 -22.87
C ALA A 352 11.79 -6.62 -22.10
N ALA A 353 11.50 -5.32 -22.22
CA ALA A 353 12.16 -4.25 -21.49
C ALA A 353 11.83 -4.18 -19.97
N ARG A 354 10.79 -4.89 -19.50
CA ARG A 354 10.38 -4.90 -18.09
C ARG A 354 11.21 -5.86 -17.22
N ALA A 355 12.01 -6.74 -17.82
CA ALA A 355 12.72 -7.82 -17.12
C ALA A 355 14.05 -7.41 -16.45
N LYS A 356 14.48 -6.14 -16.51
CA LYS A 356 15.67 -5.68 -15.78
C LYS A 356 15.32 -5.20 -14.36
N VAL A 357 14.98 -6.15 -13.49
CA VAL A 357 15.10 -5.93 -12.04
C VAL A 357 16.58 -5.98 -11.70
N PRO A 358 17.16 -5.00 -11.00
CA PRO A 358 18.57 -5.03 -10.63
C PRO A 358 18.89 -6.32 -9.89
N ALA A 359 19.95 -7.00 -10.33
CA ALA A 359 20.49 -8.14 -9.63
C ALA A 359 20.81 -7.73 -8.19
N ARG A 360 20.63 -8.71 -7.28
CA ARG A 360 20.94 -8.68 -5.85
C ARG A 360 22.09 -7.73 -5.55
N ALA A 361 21.80 -6.59 -4.91
CA ALA A 361 22.87 -5.77 -4.35
C ALA A 361 23.70 -6.68 -3.44
N ALA A 362 25.02 -6.73 -3.69
CA ALA A 362 25.92 -7.48 -2.82
C ALA A 362 25.68 -7.05 -1.36
N PRO A 363 25.72 -7.98 -0.39
CA PRO A 363 25.53 -7.62 1.00
C PRO A 363 26.52 -6.52 1.35
N VAL A 364 26.00 -5.36 1.75
CA VAL A 364 26.82 -4.26 2.27
C VAL A 364 27.52 -4.81 3.49
N ALA A 365 28.81 -5.05 3.37
CA ALA A 365 29.63 -5.45 4.51
C ALA A 365 29.49 -4.35 5.57
N ARG A 366 28.76 -4.63 6.63
CA ARG A 366 28.73 -3.78 7.81
C ARG A 366 30.16 -3.73 8.33
N LYS A 367 30.86 -2.59 8.11
CA LYS A 367 32.04 -2.26 8.89
C LYS A 367 31.59 -2.28 10.35
N ALA A 368 32.09 -3.20 11.12
CA ALA A 368 31.91 -3.20 12.57
C ALA A 368 32.42 -1.84 13.07
N ALA A 369 31.54 -1.05 13.68
CA ALA A 369 31.95 0.15 14.37
C ALA A 369 33.01 -0.25 15.40
N SER A 370 34.19 0.36 15.34
CA SER A 370 35.28 0.01 16.24
C SER A 370 34.88 0.39 17.67
N ALA A 371 35.29 -0.38 18.65
CA ALA A 371 35.01 -0.15 20.06
C ALA A 371 35.47 1.26 20.56
N LYS A 372 36.25 1.98 19.76
CA LYS A 372 36.71 3.36 20.03
C LYS A 372 35.58 4.39 19.81
N ASP A 373 34.65 4.16 18.87
CA ASP A 373 33.56 5.13 18.59
C ASP A 373 32.47 5.08 19.67
N ALA A 374 32.29 3.93 20.34
CA ALA A 374 31.36 3.77 21.46
C ALA A 374 31.87 4.41 22.78
N ALA A 375 33.20 4.50 22.98
CA ALA A 375 33.79 5.15 24.13
C ALA A 375 33.66 6.68 24.03
N SER A 376 33.89 7.25 22.84
CA SER A 376 33.76 8.70 22.58
C SER A 376 32.35 9.24 22.81
N ALA A 377 31.30 8.46 22.48
CA ALA A 377 29.92 8.87 22.70
C ALA A 377 29.50 8.84 24.17
N LYS A 378 30.08 7.95 25.00
CA LYS A 378 29.84 7.91 26.46
C LYS A 378 30.49 9.10 27.19
N ASP A 379 31.68 9.50 26.77
CA ASP A 379 32.40 10.62 27.39
C ASP A 379 31.70 11.96 27.06
N ALA A 380 31.16 12.13 25.86
CA ALA A 380 30.39 13.33 25.47
C ALA A 380 29.04 13.45 26.23
N ALA A 381 28.36 12.34 26.51
CA ALA A 381 27.13 12.33 27.29
C ALA A 381 27.38 12.60 28.78
N SER A 382 28.50 12.12 29.34
CA SER A 382 28.90 12.38 30.72
C SER A 382 29.29 13.84 30.96
N ALA A 383 29.96 14.48 29.98
CA ALA A 383 30.33 15.90 30.05
C ALA A 383 29.12 16.86 30.01
N LYS A 384 28.09 16.53 29.20
CA LYS A 384 26.84 17.32 29.16
C LYS A 384 26.04 17.24 30.46
N ASN A 385 25.96 16.07 31.10
CA ASN A 385 25.26 15.93 32.38
C ASN A 385 25.98 16.65 33.55
N ALA A 386 27.29 16.73 33.52
CA ALA A 386 28.07 17.47 34.54
C ALA A 386 27.92 19.00 34.40
N ALA A 387 27.75 19.51 33.18
CA ALA A 387 27.49 20.94 32.94
C ALA A 387 26.10 21.35 33.42
N SER A 388 25.06 20.55 33.11
CA SER A 388 23.67 20.80 33.54
C SER A 388 23.49 20.76 35.05
N ALA A 389 24.25 19.93 35.78
CA ALA A 389 24.22 19.85 37.25
C ALA A 389 24.86 21.08 37.92
N LYS A 390 25.83 21.73 37.27
CA LYS A 390 26.46 22.97 37.81
C LYS A 390 25.55 24.18 37.66
N ASP A 391 24.81 24.29 36.57
CA ASP A 391 23.87 25.41 36.33
C ASP A 391 22.65 25.31 37.27
N ALA A 392 22.17 24.12 37.61
CA ALA A 392 21.10 23.92 38.57
C ALA A 392 21.50 24.21 40.02
N ALA A 393 22.79 24.10 40.35
CA ALA A 393 23.29 24.41 41.67
C ALA A 393 23.54 25.93 41.88
N SER A 394 23.76 26.67 40.79
CA SER A 394 23.94 28.16 40.83
C SER A 394 22.61 28.91 41.00
N ALA A 395 21.51 28.35 40.45
CA ALA A 395 20.16 28.96 40.50
C ALA A 395 19.44 28.84 41.89
N LYS A 396 20.01 28.10 42.84
CA LYS A 396 19.46 27.97 44.21
C LYS A 396 20.15 28.87 45.26
N LYS A 397 20.99 29.81 44.85
CA LYS A 397 21.72 30.73 45.75
C LYS A 397 21.46 32.21 45.47
N THR A 398 20.39 32.54 44.74
CA THR A 398 19.90 33.92 44.64
C THR A 398 18.46 34.02 45.13
#